data_d249822bb53b42850069ae3136aafd9d
#
_entry.id   d249822bb53b42850069ae3136aafd9d
#
_cell.length_a   1.000
_cell.length_b   1.000
_cell.length_c   1.000
_cell.angle_alpha   90.00
_cell.angle_beta   90.00
_cell.angle_gamma   90.00
#
_symmetry.space_group_name_H-M   'P 1'
#
loop_
_entity.id
_entity.type
_entity.pdbx_description
1 polymer ?
#
loop_
_entity_poly.entity_id
_entity_poly.type
_entity_poly.pdbx_seq_one_letter_code
_entity_poly.pdbx_strand_id
1 'polypeptide(L)'
;DFLTRNRRPPTDPVNALLSYAYSLLARSWTVALTAVGFDAYRGFLHQPRYGRPALALDMMEPFRPLVADSSVLQAINNGEVRPTDFVYVAGSVALTNDGRKRFIGTYERRLGQEITHPLFGYKVSYRRLFELQARLLARHLLGEIAEYPNFTTR
;
A
#
# COMPACT_ATOMS: atom_id res chain seq x y z
N ASP A 1 -16.70 -5.77 -15.45
CA ASP A 1 -17.64 -5.44 -14.36
C ASP A 1 -17.14 -5.94 -13.03
N PHE A 2 -16.98 -5.02 -12.07
CA PHE A 2 -16.59 -5.36 -10.71
C PHE A 2 -17.81 -5.79 -9.91
N LEU A 3 -17.88 -7.06 -9.56
CA LEU A 3 -18.99 -7.61 -8.77
C LEU A 3 -18.60 -7.82 -7.31
N THR A 4 -17.37 -8.32 -7.07
CA THR A 4 -16.90 -8.63 -5.72
C THR A 4 -15.37 -8.68 -5.71
N ARG A 5 -14.78 -8.54 -4.50
CA ARG A 5 -13.33 -8.63 -4.35
C ARG A 5 -12.84 -10.07 -4.53
N ASN A 6 -11.99 -10.28 -5.54
CA ASN A 6 -11.26 -11.54 -5.72
C ASN A 6 -9.76 -11.28 -5.92
N ARG A 7 -8.91 -12.24 -5.59
CA ARG A 7 -7.46 -12.00 -5.48
C ARG A 7 -6.60 -12.99 -6.24
N ARG A 8 -7.02 -14.23 -6.36
CA ARG A 8 -6.13 -15.30 -6.81
C ARG A 8 -6.86 -16.34 -7.68
N PRO A 9 -6.84 -16.18 -8.95
CA PRO A 9 -6.39 -14.99 -9.70
C PRO A 9 -7.48 -13.91 -9.73
N PRO A 10 -7.15 -12.62 -10.00
CA PRO A 10 -8.15 -11.60 -10.30
C PRO A 10 -8.92 -11.97 -11.56
N THR A 11 -10.23 -11.76 -11.55
CA THR A 11 -11.10 -12.12 -12.67
C THR A 11 -11.67 -10.91 -13.42
N ASP A 12 -11.34 -9.71 -12.98
CA ASP A 12 -11.72 -8.46 -13.61
C ASP A 12 -10.64 -7.37 -13.45
N PRO A 13 -10.66 -6.32 -14.29
CA PRO A 13 -9.66 -5.26 -14.26
C PRO A 13 -9.53 -4.53 -12.92
N VAL A 14 -10.63 -4.27 -12.21
CA VAL A 14 -10.59 -3.56 -10.91
C VAL A 14 -9.88 -4.41 -9.87
N ASN A 15 -10.19 -5.70 -9.81
CA ASN A 15 -9.49 -6.61 -8.90
C ASN A 15 -8.01 -6.80 -9.26
N ALA A 16 -7.67 -6.74 -10.57
CA ALA A 16 -6.27 -6.74 -10.99
C ALA A 16 -5.52 -5.50 -10.50
N LEU A 17 -6.13 -4.32 -10.62
CA LEU A 17 -5.58 -3.06 -10.09
C LEU A 17 -5.44 -3.08 -8.58
N LEU A 18 -6.46 -3.51 -7.85
CA LEU A 18 -6.43 -3.60 -6.38
C LEU A 18 -5.33 -4.55 -5.91
N SER A 19 -5.19 -5.71 -6.54
CA SER A 19 -4.13 -6.66 -6.20
C SER A 19 -2.74 -6.08 -6.44
N TYR A 20 -2.57 -5.37 -7.54
CA TYR A 20 -1.32 -4.70 -7.86
C TYR A 20 -1.03 -3.54 -6.90
N ALA A 21 -2.03 -2.70 -6.60
CA ALA A 21 -1.91 -1.60 -5.64
C ALA A 21 -1.49 -2.09 -4.25
N TYR A 22 -2.06 -3.18 -3.77
CA TYR A 22 -1.69 -3.76 -2.47
C TYR A 22 -0.26 -4.30 -2.47
N SER A 23 0.20 -4.87 -3.58
CA SER A 23 1.60 -5.30 -3.69
C SER A 23 2.57 -4.12 -3.70
N LEU A 24 2.21 -3.01 -4.35
CA LEU A 24 3.00 -1.77 -4.32
C LEU A 24 3.05 -1.16 -2.90
N LEU A 25 1.92 -1.17 -2.20
CA LEU A 25 1.85 -0.66 -0.83
C LEU A 25 2.70 -1.51 0.13
N ALA A 26 2.63 -2.83 0.02
CA ALA A 26 3.47 -3.74 0.80
C ALA A 26 4.96 -3.50 0.53
N ARG A 27 5.34 -3.28 -0.73
CA ARG A 27 6.71 -2.92 -1.10
C ARG A 27 7.14 -1.59 -0.49
N SER A 28 6.29 -0.56 -0.55
CA SER A 28 6.58 0.74 0.04
C SER A 28 6.82 0.65 1.55
N TRP A 29 6.02 -0.14 2.24
CA TRP A 29 6.20 -0.39 3.66
C TRP A 29 7.45 -1.22 3.97
N THR A 30 7.77 -2.21 3.15
CA THR A 30 9.02 -2.99 3.28
C THR A 30 10.23 -2.07 3.18
N VAL A 31 10.24 -1.14 2.23
CA VAL A 31 11.32 -0.15 2.08
C VAL A 31 11.43 0.74 3.31
N ALA A 32 10.31 1.29 3.80
CA ALA A 32 10.29 2.17 4.98
C ALA A 32 10.78 1.44 6.24
N LEU A 33 10.32 0.22 6.47
CA LEU A 33 10.73 -0.59 7.63
C LEU A 33 12.21 -0.97 7.56
N THR A 34 12.69 -1.39 6.40
CA THR A 34 14.10 -1.73 6.20
C THR A 34 15.01 -0.52 6.41
N ALA A 35 14.59 0.66 5.96
CA ALA A 35 15.34 1.90 6.15
C ALA A 35 15.50 2.28 7.65
N VAL A 36 14.57 1.86 8.49
CA VAL A 36 14.61 2.08 9.95
C VAL A 36 15.32 0.94 10.69
N GLY A 37 15.61 -0.18 10.02
CA GLY A 37 16.32 -1.33 10.59
C GLY A 37 15.44 -2.53 10.96
N PHE A 38 14.17 -2.54 10.57
CA PHE A 38 13.29 -3.67 10.83
C PHE A 38 13.47 -4.81 9.82
N ASP A 39 13.23 -6.03 10.30
CA ASP A 39 12.92 -7.16 9.44
C ASP A 39 11.43 -7.12 9.08
N ALA A 40 11.11 -6.68 7.87
CA ALA A 40 9.74 -6.52 7.39
C ALA A 40 8.94 -7.83 7.32
N TYR A 41 9.61 -8.99 7.35
CA TYR A 41 8.98 -10.30 7.32
C TYR A 41 8.49 -10.80 8.68
N ARG A 42 8.85 -10.14 9.77
CA ARG A 42 8.32 -10.42 11.12
C ARG A 42 7.19 -9.46 11.44
N GLY A 43 5.99 -9.99 11.65
CA GLY A 43 4.79 -9.20 11.97
C GLY A 43 4.14 -9.63 13.27
N PHE A 44 3.25 -8.80 13.77
CA PHE A 44 2.46 -9.07 14.99
C PHE A 44 1.11 -9.72 14.69
N LEU A 45 0.47 -9.28 13.60
CA LEU A 45 -0.87 -9.75 13.20
C LEU A 45 -0.81 -10.89 12.20
N HIS A 46 0.19 -10.87 11.31
CA HIS A 46 0.37 -11.90 10.30
C HIS A 46 1.41 -12.93 10.77
N GLN A 47 1.08 -14.20 10.66
CA GLN A 47 2.02 -15.28 10.94
C GLN A 47 3.19 -15.21 9.93
N PRO A 48 4.45 -15.33 10.40
CA PRO A 48 5.59 -15.39 9.50
C PRO A 48 5.46 -16.58 8.55
N ARG A 49 5.45 -16.29 7.26
CA ARG A 49 5.50 -17.31 6.20
C ARG A 49 6.65 -16.98 5.29
N TYR A 50 7.35 -18.01 4.85
CA TYR A 50 8.46 -17.82 3.91
C TYR A 50 8.03 -16.98 2.71
N GLY A 51 8.78 -15.93 2.40
CA GLY A 51 8.54 -15.02 1.30
C GLY A 51 7.43 -13.98 1.50
N ARG A 52 6.82 -13.88 2.71
CA ARG A 52 5.79 -12.86 3.00
C ARG A 52 6.30 -11.81 3.98
N PRO A 53 6.22 -10.50 3.62
CA PRO A 53 6.64 -9.41 4.50
C PRO A 53 5.56 -9.14 5.57
N ALA A 54 5.48 -9.98 6.60
CA ALA A 54 4.40 -9.96 7.60
C ALA A 54 4.29 -8.61 8.33
N LEU A 55 5.40 -8.01 8.75
CA LEU A 55 5.37 -6.71 9.41
C LEU A 55 4.90 -5.60 8.46
N ALA A 56 5.35 -5.62 7.20
CA ALA A 56 4.87 -4.66 6.20
C ALA A 56 3.36 -4.80 5.94
N LEU A 57 2.84 -6.02 5.91
CA LEU A 57 1.41 -6.28 5.76
C LEU A 57 0.61 -5.75 6.96
N ASP A 58 1.14 -5.88 8.17
CA ASP A 58 0.52 -5.33 9.38
C ASP A 58 0.48 -3.79 9.34
N MET A 59 1.62 -3.17 9.00
CA MET A 59 1.76 -1.71 8.99
C MET A 59 0.96 -1.05 7.86
N MET A 60 0.74 -1.72 6.75
CA MET A 60 0.00 -1.15 5.63
C MET A 60 -1.52 -1.12 5.82
N GLU A 61 -2.06 -1.89 6.76
CA GLU A 61 -3.52 -2.02 6.93
C GLU A 61 -4.26 -0.69 7.03
N PRO A 62 -3.85 0.30 7.84
CA PRO A 62 -4.53 1.60 7.91
C PRO A 62 -4.45 2.40 6.59
N PHE A 63 -3.48 2.08 5.75
CA PHE A 63 -3.21 2.82 4.50
C PHE A 63 -3.80 2.16 3.25
N ARG A 64 -4.39 0.99 3.38
CA ARG A 64 -5.05 0.32 2.25
C ARG A 64 -6.12 1.21 1.61
N PRO A 65 -7.11 1.76 2.35
CA PRO A 65 -8.09 2.65 1.76
C PRO A 65 -7.49 3.99 1.31
N LEU A 66 -6.56 4.53 2.08
CA LEU A 66 -6.02 5.88 1.86
C LEU A 66 -5.07 5.97 0.68
N VAL A 67 -4.30 4.94 0.41
CA VAL A 67 -3.27 4.93 -0.63
C VAL A 67 -3.62 3.95 -1.74
N ALA A 68 -3.84 2.68 -1.45
CA ALA A 68 -4.06 1.67 -2.49
C ALA A 68 -5.42 1.83 -3.18
N ASP A 69 -6.51 1.77 -2.44
CA ASP A 69 -7.85 1.89 -3.01
C ASP A 69 -8.06 3.26 -3.66
N SER A 70 -7.58 4.33 -3.03
CA SER A 70 -7.63 5.68 -3.56
C SER A 70 -6.87 5.81 -4.88
N SER A 71 -5.70 5.19 -5.02
CA SER A 71 -4.93 5.18 -6.28
C SER A 71 -5.70 4.49 -7.40
N VAL A 72 -6.35 3.36 -7.10
CA VAL A 72 -7.19 2.64 -8.08
C VAL A 72 -8.35 3.50 -8.55
N LEU A 73 -9.06 4.14 -7.61
CA LEU A 73 -10.18 5.05 -7.94
C LEU A 73 -9.70 6.23 -8.79
N GLN A 74 -8.58 6.83 -8.46
CA GLN A 74 -8.00 7.93 -9.25
C GLN A 74 -7.64 7.47 -10.67
N ALA A 75 -6.99 6.32 -10.81
CA ALA A 75 -6.61 5.79 -12.10
C ALA A 75 -7.82 5.53 -13.02
N ILE A 76 -8.89 4.98 -12.46
CA ILE A 76 -10.12 4.71 -13.19
C ILE A 76 -10.85 6.02 -13.54
N ASN A 77 -11.09 6.88 -12.56
CA ASN A 77 -11.88 8.10 -12.73
C ASN A 77 -11.21 9.10 -13.68
N ASN A 78 -9.88 9.16 -13.68
CA ASN A 78 -9.12 10.06 -14.54
C ASN A 78 -8.75 9.45 -15.90
N GLY A 79 -9.15 8.20 -16.17
CA GLY A 79 -8.82 7.52 -17.41
C GLY A 79 -7.32 7.26 -17.59
N GLU A 80 -6.57 7.17 -16.49
CA GLU A 80 -5.12 6.94 -16.53
C GLU A 80 -4.75 5.49 -16.87
N VAL A 81 -5.69 4.58 -16.64
CA VAL A 81 -5.61 3.18 -17.05
C VAL A 81 -6.75 2.91 -18.04
N ARG A 82 -6.43 2.24 -19.14
CA ARG A 82 -7.33 1.99 -20.26
C ARG A 82 -7.68 0.51 -20.36
N PRO A 83 -8.77 0.11 -21.04
CA PRO A 83 -9.09 -1.30 -21.28
C PRO A 83 -7.96 -2.07 -21.96
N THR A 84 -7.19 -1.41 -22.82
CA THR A 84 -6.02 -1.98 -23.51
C THR A 84 -4.82 -2.26 -22.61
N ASP A 85 -4.84 -1.77 -21.39
CA ASP A 85 -3.78 -2.01 -20.40
C ASP A 85 -3.94 -3.36 -19.66
N PHE A 86 -4.94 -4.15 -20.03
CA PHE A 86 -5.22 -5.44 -19.43
C PHE A 86 -5.12 -6.58 -20.42
N VAL A 87 -4.65 -7.73 -19.94
CA VAL A 87 -4.65 -9.00 -20.68
C VAL A 87 -5.52 -10.02 -19.95
N TYR A 88 -6.21 -10.85 -20.72
CA TYR A 88 -7.12 -11.88 -20.24
C TYR A 88 -6.55 -13.24 -20.63
N VAL A 89 -6.20 -14.05 -19.62
CA VAL A 89 -5.62 -15.38 -19.83
C VAL A 89 -6.29 -16.38 -18.90
N ALA A 90 -6.90 -17.41 -19.44
CA ALA A 90 -7.52 -18.53 -18.71
C ALA A 90 -8.43 -18.06 -17.56
N GLY A 91 -9.31 -17.09 -17.81
CA GLY A 91 -10.25 -16.56 -16.82
C GLY A 91 -9.65 -15.57 -15.81
N SER A 92 -8.35 -15.27 -15.90
CA SER A 92 -7.70 -14.27 -15.09
C SER A 92 -7.41 -12.98 -15.87
N VAL A 93 -7.28 -11.88 -15.15
CA VAL A 93 -6.96 -10.56 -15.70
C VAL A 93 -5.68 -10.04 -15.06
N ALA A 94 -4.76 -9.53 -15.87
CA ALA A 94 -3.53 -8.91 -15.42
C ALA A 94 -3.26 -7.62 -16.18
N LEU A 95 -2.46 -6.73 -15.57
CA LEU A 95 -1.97 -5.54 -16.24
C LEU A 95 -0.86 -5.89 -17.23
N THR A 96 -0.87 -5.23 -18.39
CA THR A 96 0.27 -5.20 -19.30
C THR A 96 1.44 -4.44 -18.68
N ASN A 97 2.64 -4.54 -19.27
CA ASN A 97 3.79 -3.75 -18.83
C ASN A 97 3.51 -2.24 -18.90
N ASP A 98 2.86 -1.77 -19.96
CA ASP A 98 2.49 -0.36 -20.10
C ASP A 98 1.43 0.05 -19.09
N GLY A 99 0.43 -0.81 -18.85
CA GLY A 99 -0.58 -0.59 -17.81
C GLY A 99 0.03 -0.48 -16.42
N ARG A 100 1.00 -1.32 -16.10
CA ARG A 100 1.74 -1.23 -14.82
C ARG A 100 2.47 0.10 -14.70
N LYS A 101 3.17 0.55 -15.74
CA LYS A 101 3.89 1.84 -15.74
C LYS A 101 2.94 3.00 -15.51
N ARG A 102 1.79 3.02 -16.17
CA ARG A 102 0.76 4.05 -16.00
C ARG A 102 0.22 4.06 -14.58
N PHE A 103 -0.14 2.90 -14.06
CA PHE A 103 -0.66 2.80 -12.69
C PHE A 103 0.39 3.15 -11.63
N ILE A 104 1.65 2.76 -11.81
CA ILE A 104 2.75 3.18 -10.92
C ILE A 104 2.83 4.71 -10.85
N GLY A 105 2.67 5.42 -11.98
CA GLY A 105 2.63 6.88 -12.00
C GLY A 105 1.52 7.46 -11.10
N THR A 106 0.32 6.90 -11.17
CA THR A 106 -0.80 7.29 -10.30
C THR A 106 -0.50 7.01 -8.84
N TYR A 107 -0.01 5.82 -8.55
CA TYR A 107 0.36 5.40 -7.20
C TYR A 107 1.45 6.30 -6.60
N GLU A 108 2.51 6.60 -7.36
CA GLU A 108 3.60 7.48 -6.91
C GLU A 108 3.12 8.91 -6.62
N ARG A 109 2.22 9.46 -7.44
CA ARG A 109 1.59 10.76 -7.15
C ARG A 109 0.79 10.70 -5.86
N ARG A 110 0.06 9.62 -5.60
CA ARG A 110 -0.68 9.45 -4.35
C ARG A 110 0.25 9.40 -3.15
N LEU A 111 1.36 8.67 -3.22
CA LEU A 111 2.36 8.64 -2.16
C LEU A 111 2.98 10.01 -1.88
N GLY A 112 3.10 10.86 -2.88
CA GLY A 112 3.62 12.22 -2.76
C GLY A 112 2.61 13.23 -2.21
N GLN A 113 1.32 12.89 -2.12
CA GLN A 113 0.31 13.79 -1.58
C GLN A 113 0.51 14.02 -0.09
N GLU A 114 0.40 15.28 0.32
CA GLU A 114 0.56 15.68 1.70
C GLU A 114 -0.75 15.59 2.48
N ILE A 115 -0.63 15.19 3.73
CA ILE A 115 -1.68 15.21 4.73
C ILE A 115 -1.19 15.96 5.98
N THR A 116 -2.12 16.41 6.81
CA THR A 116 -1.77 16.92 8.14
C THR A 116 -1.70 15.74 9.12
N HIS A 117 -0.54 15.57 9.77
CA HIS A 117 -0.36 14.49 10.74
C HIS A 117 -1.30 14.70 11.94
N PRO A 118 -2.12 13.70 12.32
CA PRO A 118 -3.12 13.87 13.39
C PRO A 118 -2.56 14.24 14.76
N LEU A 119 -1.34 13.75 15.08
CA LEU A 119 -0.69 14.04 16.36
C LEU A 119 0.19 15.28 16.33
N PHE A 120 0.99 15.45 15.27
CA PHE A 120 2.02 16.48 15.21
C PHE A 120 1.56 17.77 14.53
N GLY A 121 0.43 17.73 13.79
CA GLY A 121 -0.20 18.90 13.20
C GLY A 121 0.55 19.52 12.00
N TYR A 122 1.66 18.95 11.54
CA TYR A 122 2.37 19.43 10.36
C TYR A 122 2.02 18.62 9.10
N LYS A 123 2.27 19.20 7.94
CA LYS A 123 2.07 18.55 6.66
C LYS A 123 3.19 17.56 6.36
N VAL A 124 2.81 16.37 5.90
CA VAL A 124 3.73 15.29 5.56
C VAL A 124 3.15 14.48 4.41
N SER A 125 4.00 14.07 3.45
CA SER A 125 3.56 13.14 2.40
C SER A 125 3.32 11.75 2.96
N TYR A 126 2.48 10.95 2.29
CA TYR A 126 2.30 9.53 2.70
C TYR A 126 3.62 8.77 2.71
N ARG A 127 4.49 9.01 1.72
CA ARG A 127 5.81 8.39 1.68
C ARG A 127 6.63 8.67 2.95
N ARG A 128 6.66 9.93 3.36
CA ARG A 128 7.36 10.35 4.57
C ARG A 128 6.69 9.83 5.83
N LEU A 129 5.36 9.76 5.81
CA LEU A 129 4.56 9.25 6.93
C LEU A 129 4.87 7.78 7.21
N PHE A 130 5.08 6.94 6.20
CA PHE A 130 5.44 5.54 6.41
C PHE A 130 6.76 5.41 7.19
N GLU A 131 7.76 6.18 6.82
CA GLU A 131 9.04 6.21 7.53
C GLU A 131 8.87 6.71 8.97
N LEU A 132 8.07 7.77 9.17
CA LEU A 132 7.77 8.31 10.49
C LEU A 132 7.08 7.28 11.39
N GLN A 133 6.07 6.59 10.89
CA GLN A 133 5.36 5.55 11.62
C GLN A 133 6.28 4.36 11.93
N ALA A 134 7.15 3.98 11.02
CA ALA A 134 8.15 2.95 11.27
C ALA A 134 9.12 3.35 12.40
N ARG A 135 9.56 4.61 12.45
CA ARG A 135 10.40 5.13 13.53
C ARG A 135 9.67 5.16 14.88
N LEU A 136 8.39 5.53 14.89
CA LEU A 136 7.58 5.51 16.10
C LEU A 136 7.41 4.07 16.63
N LEU A 137 7.22 3.10 15.76
CA LEU A 137 7.19 1.69 16.16
C LEU A 137 8.53 1.26 16.80
N ALA A 138 9.65 1.64 16.19
CA ALA A 138 10.97 1.33 16.73
C ALA A 138 11.16 1.90 18.15
N ARG A 139 10.77 3.15 18.38
CA ARG A 139 10.85 3.80 19.69
C ARG A 139 9.96 3.12 20.73
N HIS A 140 8.77 2.71 20.32
CA HIS A 140 7.88 1.96 21.20
C HIS A 140 8.51 0.62 21.62
N LEU A 141 9.06 -0.14 20.69
CA LEU A 141 9.69 -1.42 20.97
C LEU A 141 10.98 -1.29 21.82
N LEU A 142 11.66 -0.15 21.74
CA LEU A 142 12.81 0.16 22.59
C LEU A 142 12.40 0.71 23.97
N GLY A 143 11.11 0.86 24.25
CA GLY A 143 10.60 1.37 25.52
C GLY A 143 10.70 2.90 25.67
N GLU A 144 11.05 3.63 24.63
CA GLU A 144 11.18 5.10 24.65
C GLU A 144 9.82 5.81 24.68
N ILE A 145 8.78 5.19 24.13
CA ILE A 145 7.39 5.63 24.18
C ILE A 145 6.49 4.50 24.68
N ALA A 146 5.50 4.84 25.51
CA ALA A 146 4.66 3.84 26.18
C ALA A 146 3.74 3.09 25.21
N GLU A 147 3.19 3.79 24.21
CA GLU A 147 2.25 3.25 23.26
C GLU A 147 2.66 3.60 21.81
N TYR A 148 2.40 2.66 20.92
CA TYR A 148 2.55 2.95 19.48
C TYR A 148 1.34 3.76 19.00
N PRO A 149 1.55 5.00 18.50
CA PRO A 149 0.46 5.82 18.00
C PRO A 149 0.02 5.34 16.61
N ASN A 150 -0.97 4.47 16.57
CA ASN A 150 -1.56 4.03 15.32
C ASN A 150 -2.03 5.23 14.49
N PHE A 151 -1.79 5.16 13.19
CA PHE A 151 -2.29 6.18 12.28
C PHE A 151 -3.80 6.00 12.07
N THR A 152 -4.56 7.04 12.42
CA THR A 152 -6.00 7.10 12.18
C THR A 152 -6.34 8.44 11.54
N THR A 153 -7.17 8.41 10.52
CA THR A 153 -7.79 9.62 9.97
C THR A 153 -8.97 10.01 10.85
N ARG A 154 -9.06 11.28 11.18
CA ARG A 154 -10.26 11.84 11.85
C ARG A 154 -11.40 11.96 10.88
#